data_3a2677a70b175c830aff462e5017162d
#
_entry.id   3a2677a70b175c830aff462e5017162d
#
_cell.length_a   1.000
_cell.length_b   1.000
_cell.length_c   1.000
_cell.angle_alpha   90.00
_cell.angle_beta   90.00
_cell.angle_gamma   90.00
#
_symmetry.space_group_name_H-M   'P 1'
#
loop_
_entity.id
_entity.type
_entity.pdbx_description
1 polymer ?
#
loop_
_entity_poly.entity_id
_entity_poly.type
_entity_poly.pdbx_seq_one_letter_code
_entity_poly.pdbx_strand_id
1 'polypeptide(L)'
;MVYEIMHRENCVAQISTAGECKIHLEDFMPYDLVLEESKDFDERINNVTNFYYWCASRMLTLDRTYAKEILNSIGASQSVTDRDRARIALSYHCLSLLDVFWVKEKHEIVRFEDINLYTHSLSNALVDIALRGHQMTVTNAHLLANDLSTGGCYPKAWVRKEDGFYLYKDGGKDAVEREVLASKVCRCFDCHQVLYDQGVFENEPVSISKIMTSQRYSLATYAAYDVYCTNHDWNTLDKILELDAHGYY
;
A
#
# COMPACT_ATOMS: atom_id res chain seq x y z
N MET A 1 -8.47 13.06 -18.39
CA MET A 1 -7.31 12.89 -17.49
C MET A 1 -6.78 11.49 -17.74
N VAL A 2 -5.48 11.33 -17.75
CA VAL A 2 -4.79 10.02 -17.91
C VAL A 2 -3.82 9.87 -16.77
N TYR A 3 -3.90 8.75 -16.07
CA TYR A 3 -2.97 8.33 -15.03
C TYR A 3 -1.95 7.35 -15.58
N GLU A 4 -0.75 7.40 -15.03
CA GLU A 4 0.33 6.44 -15.24
C GLU A 4 0.53 5.63 -13.97
N ILE A 5 0.39 4.31 -14.07
CA ILE A 5 0.73 3.36 -13.02
C ILE A 5 2.22 3.07 -13.18
N MET A 6 2.97 3.31 -12.12
CA MET A 6 4.43 3.24 -12.12
C MET A 6 4.92 2.12 -11.23
N HIS A 7 5.96 1.42 -11.67
CA HIS A 7 6.80 0.57 -10.84
C HIS A 7 8.18 1.22 -10.78
N ARG A 8 8.48 1.90 -9.69
CA ARG A 8 9.65 2.79 -9.54
C ARG A 8 9.64 3.85 -10.67
N GLU A 9 10.67 3.90 -11.51
CA GLU A 9 10.76 4.87 -12.62
C GLU A 9 10.08 4.39 -13.92
N ASN A 10 9.56 3.16 -13.96
CA ASN A 10 8.96 2.58 -15.17
C ASN A 10 7.45 2.74 -15.16
N CYS A 11 6.90 3.27 -16.25
CA CYS A 11 5.47 3.25 -16.49
C CYS A 11 5.05 1.83 -16.91
N VAL A 12 4.25 1.15 -16.06
CA VAL A 12 3.76 -0.20 -16.34
C VAL A 12 2.44 -0.22 -17.08
N ALA A 13 1.58 0.76 -16.81
CA ALA A 13 0.34 0.95 -17.53
C ALA A 13 -0.12 2.40 -17.51
N GLN A 14 -1.00 2.76 -18.43
CA GLN A 14 -1.74 4.02 -18.45
C GLN A 14 -3.24 3.74 -18.43
N ILE A 15 -4.00 4.57 -17.75
CA ILE A 15 -5.47 4.51 -17.73
C ILE A 15 -6.07 5.91 -17.83
N SER A 16 -7.06 6.07 -18.68
CA SER A 16 -7.87 7.30 -18.78
C SER A 16 -9.04 7.25 -17.78
N THR A 17 -9.56 8.40 -17.40
CA THR A 17 -10.80 8.49 -16.61
C THR A 17 -12.03 7.94 -17.35
N ALA A 18 -11.91 7.64 -18.65
CA ALA A 18 -12.92 6.98 -19.47
C ALA A 18 -12.70 5.46 -19.60
N GLY A 19 -11.72 4.89 -18.89
CA GLY A 19 -11.43 3.46 -18.86
C GLY A 19 -10.59 2.93 -20.01
N GLU A 20 -10.14 3.80 -20.92
CA GLU A 20 -9.16 3.39 -21.93
C GLU A 20 -7.82 3.14 -21.22
N CYS A 21 -7.27 1.96 -21.37
CA CYS A 21 -5.97 1.64 -20.80
C CYS A 21 -4.99 1.16 -21.85
N LYS A 22 -3.72 1.23 -21.50
CA LYS A 22 -2.60 0.66 -22.24
C LYS A 22 -1.62 0.06 -21.27
N ILE A 23 -1.32 -1.23 -21.43
CA ILE A 23 -0.34 -1.96 -20.63
C ILE A 23 0.99 -1.92 -21.38
N HIS A 24 2.05 -1.51 -20.68
CA HIS A 24 3.38 -1.39 -21.24
C HIS A 24 4.32 -2.51 -20.77
N LEU A 25 4.18 -2.94 -19.51
CA LEU A 25 5.03 -3.93 -18.87
C LEU A 25 4.16 -4.86 -18.02
N GLU A 26 3.61 -5.89 -18.64
CA GLU A 26 2.65 -6.83 -18.01
C GLU A 26 3.27 -7.55 -16.81
N ASP A 27 4.50 -8.03 -16.93
CA ASP A 27 5.22 -8.74 -15.85
C ASP A 27 5.48 -7.88 -14.60
N PHE A 28 5.31 -6.57 -14.72
CA PHE A 28 5.51 -5.60 -13.62
C PHE A 28 4.20 -4.97 -13.15
N MET A 29 3.05 -5.50 -13.56
CA MET A 29 1.76 -5.02 -13.06
C MET A 29 1.56 -5.42 -11.59
N PRO A 30 0.87 -4.58 -10.77
CA PRO A 30 0.42 -5.03 -9.45
C PRO A 30 -0.50 -6.24 -9.61
N TYR A 31 -0.30 -7.30 -8.83
CA TYR A 31 -1.05 -8.55 -8.93
C TYR A 31 -2.58 -8.40 -8.78
N ASP A 32 -3.01 -7.42 -8.00
CA ASP A 32 -4.41 -7.12 -7.71
C ASP A 32 -5.00 -5.97 -8.55
N LEU A 33 -4.26 -5.50 -9.58
CA LEU A 33 -4.76 -4.52 -10.54
C LEU A 33 -4.99 -5.15 -11.90
N VAL A 34 -6.23 -5.51 -12.18
CA VAL A 34 -6.65 -6.09 -13.46
C VAL A 34 -7.11 -4.99 -14.39
N LEU A 35 -6.42 -4.84 -15.52
CA LEU A 35 -6.77 -3.92 -16.60
C LEU A 35 -6.77 -4.67 -17.92
N GLU A 36 -7.71 -4.33 -18.81
CA GLU A 36 -7.81 -4.92 -20.15
C GLU A 36 -7.81 -3.84 -21.24
N GLU A 37 -6.93 -4.01 -22.24
CA GLU A 37 -6.92 -3.17 -23.43
C GLU A 37 -8.13 -3.50 -24.31
N SER A 38 -9.26 -2.86 -24.07
CA SER A 38 -10.50 -3.11 -24.78
C SER A 38 -11.17 -1.82 -25.26
N LYS A 39 -11.92 -1.94 -26.36
CA LYS A 39 -12.82 -0.90 -26.85
C LYS A 39 -14.25 -1.10 -26.33
N ASP A 40 -14.51 -2.24 -25.71
CA ASP A 40 -15.82 -2.54 -25.14
C ASP A 40 -16.14 -1.58 -23.97
N PHE A 41 -17.41 -1.18 -23.91
CA PHE A 41 -17.82 -0.18 -22.92
C PHE A 41 -17.83 -0.76 -21.49
N ASP A 42 -18.25 -2.01 -21.34
CA ASP A 42 -18.34 -2.65 -20.03
C ASP A 42 -16.94 -2.92 -19.48
N GLU A 43 -15.99 -3.37 -20.32
CA GLU A 43 -14.59 -3.54 -19.95
C GLU A 43 -13.93 -2.23 -19.55
N ARG A 44 -14.26 -1.14 -20.20
CA ARG A 44 -13.77 0.19 -19.81
C ARG A 44 -14.33 0.65 -18.46
N ILE A 45 -15.58 0.31 -18.14
CA ILE A 45 -16.13 0.55 -16.80
C ILE A 45 -15.41 -0.30 -15.76
N ASN A 46 -15.15 -1.58 -16.06
CA ASN A 46 -14.40 -2.49 -15.21
C ASN A 46 -12.99 -1.94 -14.92
N ASN A 47 -12.27 -1.48 -15.93
CA ASN A 47 -10.96 -0.86 -15.79
C ASN A 47 -10.97 0.32 -14.81
N VAL A 48 -11.95 1.24 -14.97
CA VAL A 48 -12.09 2.39 -14.05
C VAL A 48 -12.38 1.92 -12.63
N THR A 49 -13.27 0.95 -12.47
CA THR A 49 -13.66 0.40 -11.18
C THR A 49 -12.47 -0.27 -10.50
N ASN A 50 -11.75 -1.13 -11.21
CA ASN A 50 -10.57 -1.84 -10.71
C ASN A 50 -9.45 -0.88 -10.33
N PHE A 51 -9.19 0.13 -11.15
CA PHE A 51 -8.20 1.15 -10.86
C PHE A 51 -8.52 1.94 -9.58
N TYR A 52 -9.75 2.44 -9.44
CA TYR A 52 -10.13 3.18 -8.23
C TYR A 52 -10.19 2.27 -6.99
N TYR A 53 -10.61 1.02 -7.14
CA TYR A 53 -10.58 0.04 -6.06
C TYR A 53 -9.13 -0.23 -5.60
N TRP A 54 -8.22 -0.46 -6.53
CA TRP A 54 -6.80 -0.64 -6.25
C TRP A 54 -6.19 0.61 -5.58
N CYS A 55 -6.48 1.81 -6.07
CA CYS A 55 -6.04 3.04 -5.39
C CYS A 55 -6.60 3.13 -3.97
N ALA A 56 -7.88 2.78 -3.75
CA ALA A 56 -8.51 2.81 -2.44
C ALA A 56 -7.91 1.77 -1.47
N SER A 57 -7.50 0.60 -1.97
CA SER A 57 -6.84 -0.43 -1.16
C SER A 57 -5.49 0.02 -0.60
N ARG A 58 -4.88 1.03 -1.22
CA ARG A 58 -3.61 1.62 -0.78
C ARG A 58 -3.77 2.67 0.33
N MET A 59 -4.95 2.72 0.92
CA MET A 59 -5.28 3.58 2.04
C MET A 59 -5.83 2.74 3.20
N LEU A 60 -5.70 3.25 4.43
CA LEU A 60 -6.21 2.59 5.63
C LEU A 60 -7.69 2.23 5.50
N THR A 61 -8.07 1.10 6.09
CA THR A 61 -9.46 0.65 6.14
C THR A 61 -10.27 1.46 7.16
N LEU A 62 -11.57 1.67 6.89
CA LEU A 62 -12.43 2.50 7.73
C LEU A 62 -12.80 1.86 9.08
N ASP A 63 -12.67 0.54 9.19
CA ASP A 63 -12.88 -0.24 10.40
C ASP A 63 -11.66 -0.24 11.34
N ARG A 64 -10.55 0.36 10.89
CA ARG A 64 -9.35 0.51 11.71
C ARG A 64 -9.62 1.47 12.87
N THR A 65 -9.13 1.10 14.04
CA THR A 65 -9.12 1.99 15.21
C THR A 65 -8.39 3.29 14.88
N TYR A 66 -8.99 4.42 15.24
CA TYR A 66 -8.52 5.78 14.94
C TYR A 66 -8.51 6.16 13.44
N ALA A 67 -9.19 5.40 12.59
CA ALA A 67 -9.29 5.76 11.16
C ALA A 67 -9.86 7.17 10.95
N LYS A 68 -10.90 7.52 11.70
CA LYS A 68 -11.55 8.84 11.61
C LYS A 68 -10.62 9.96 12.05
N GLU A 69 -9.88 9.76 13.13
CA GLU A 69 -8.90 10.73 13.64
C GLU A 69 -7.79 10.97 12.64
N ILE A 70 -7.26 9.90 12.05
CA ILE A 70 -6.23 9.98 11.01
C ILE A 70 -6.77 10.73 9.78
N LEU A 71 -7.97 10.38 9.30
CA LEU A 71 -8.61 11.05 8.16
C LEU A 71 -8.89 12.53 8.45
N ASN A 72 -9.34 12.86 9.65
CA ASN A 72 -9.54 14.25 10.06
C ASN A 72 -8.23 15.02 10.11
N SER A 73 -7.13 14.40 10.55
CA SER A 73 -5.82 15.07 10.62
C SER A 73 -5.27 15.49 9.25
N ILE A 74 -5.70 14.79 8.20
CA ILE A 74 -5.35 15.12 6.80
C ILE A 74 -6.46 15.91 6.08
N GLY A 75 -7.48 16.37 6.81
CA GLY A 75 -8.58 17.16 6.24
C GLY A 75 -9.58 16.34 5.39
N ALA A 76 -9.56 15.01 5.49
CA ALA A 76 -10.48 14.13 4.76
C ALA A 76 -11.86 14.05 5.41
N SER A 77 -12.91 13.85 4.59
CA SER A 77 -14.27 13.67 5.07
C SER A 77 -14.43 12.39 5.91
N GLN A 78 -15.32 12.43 6.92
CA GLN A 78 -15.68 11.24 7.70
C GLN A 78 -16.54 10.22 6.92
N SER A 79 -17.21 10.65 5.86
CA SER A 79 -18.02 9.79 4.99
C SER A 79 -17.18 9.44 3.75
N VAL A 80 -16.44 8.33 3.82
CA VAL A 80 -15.43 7.98 2.84
C VAL A 80 -15.88 6.75 2.06
N THR A 81 -16.29 6.95 0.82
CA THR A 81 -16.50 5.88 -0.17
C THR A 81 -15.16 5.38 -0.71
N ASP A 82 -15.15 4.24 -1.40
CA ASP A 82 -13.92 3.77 -2.09
C ASP A 82 -13.39 4.80 -3.09
N ARG A 83 -14.29 5.54 -3.74
CA ARG A 83 -13.91 6.63 -4.65
C ARG A 83 -13.23 7.79 -3.91
N ASP A 84 -13.69 8.13 -2.71
CA ASP A 84 -13.06 9.18 -1.90
C ASP A 84 -11.71 8.71 -1.37
N ARG A 85 -11.63 7.46 -0.90
CA ARG A 85 -10.36 6.83 -0.49
C ARG A 85 -9.35 6.81 -1.64
N ALA A 86 -9.78 6.41 -2.83
CA ALA A 86 -8.93 6.45 -4.02
C ALA A 86 -8.42 7.86 -4.33
N ARG A 87 -9.27 8.90 -4.22
CA ARG A 87 -8.84 10.30 -4.40
C ARG A 87 -7.82 10.73 -3.36
N ILE A 88 -8.00 10.31 -2.10
CA ILE A 88 -7.03 10.59 -1.04
C ILE A 88 -5.72 9.85 -1.36
N ALA A 89 -5.76 8.56 -1.75
CA ALA A 89 -4.57 7.81 -2.13
C ALA A 89 -3.83 8.46 -3.31
N LEU A 90 -4.55 8.85 -4.35
CA LEU A 90 -4.00 9.58 -5.50
C LEU A 90 -3.37 10.93 -5.10
N SER A 91 -3.86 11.56 -4.03
CA SER A 91 -3.30 12.83 -3.55
C SER A 91 -1.89 12.70 -2.96
N TYR A 92 -1.45 11.51 -2.60
CA TYR A 92 -0.06 11.19 -2.25
C TYR A 92 0.53 10.13 -3.18
N HIS A 93 0.10 10.13 -4.45
CA HIS A 93 0.59 9.24 -5.50
C HIS A 93 0.41 7.75 -5.21
N CYS A 94 -0.53 7.34 -4.38
CA CYS A 94 -0.72 5.96 -3.95
C CYS A 94 0.54 5.32 -3.33
N LEU A 95 1.44 6.11 -2.76
CA LEU A 95 2.71 5.62 -2.19
C LEU A 95 2.47 4.72 -0.99
N SER A 96 3.34 3.72 -0.84
CA SER A 96 3.31 2.75 0.26
C SER A 96 4.72 2.37 0.71
N LEU A 97 4.85 1.96 1.97
CA LEU A 97 6.04 1.26 2.48
C LEU A 97 5.98 -0.25 2.20
N LEU A 98 4.90 -0.76 1.61
CA LEU A 98 4.76 -2.20 1.33
C LEU A 98 5.31 -2.59 -0.04
N ASP A 99 5.42 -1.64 -0.97
CA ASP A 99 5.89 -1.88 -2.34
C ASP A 99 6.46 -0.61 -2.98
N VAL A 100 6.76 -0.69 -4.27
CA VAL A 100 7.34 0.40 -5.07
C VAL A 100 6.41 0.88 -6.19
N PHE A 101 5.12 0.52 -6.11
CA PHE A 101 4.12 1.03 -7.03
C PHE A 101 3.63 2.41 -6.60
N TRP A 102 3.34 3.24 -7.60
CA TRP A 102 2.77 4.56 -7.40
C TRP A 102 2.04 5.06 -8.64
N VAL A 103 1.32 6.16 -8.52
CA VAL A 103 0.51 6.73 -9.60
C VAL A 103 0.80 8.20 -9.76
N LYS A 104 0.87 8.67 -11.00
CA LYS A 104 0.94 10.09 -11.33
C LYS A 104 0.01 10.43 -12.50
N GLU A 105 -0.28 11.70 -12.69
CA GLU A 105 -0.87 12.18 -13.93
C GLU A 105 0.17 12.14 -15.07
N LYS A 106 -0.26 11.82 -16.29
CA LYS A 106 0.64 11.61 -17.44
C LYS A 106 1.62 12.75 -17.71
N HIS A 107 1.21 13.99 -17.40
CA HIS A 107 2.03 15.18 -17.67
C HIS A 107 2.80 15.67 -16.45
N GLU A 108 2.71 14.97 -15.35
CA GLU A 108 3.35 15.30 -14.10
C GLU A 108 4.83 14.93 -14.11
N ILE A 109 5.70 15.92 -13.81
CA ILE A 109 7.15 15.72 -13.78
C ILE A 109 7.55 15.42 -12.34
N VAL A 110 7.34 14.15 -11.95
CA VAL A 110 7.71 13.62 -10.63
C VAL A 110 8.43 12.30 -10.83
N ARG A 111 9.46 12.04 -10.04
CA ARG A 111 10.23 10.80 -10.05
C ARG A 111 10.06 10.05 -8.73
N PHE A 112 10.07 8.73 -8.76
CA PHE A 112 9.96 7.91 -7.56
C PHE A 112 11.04 8.24 -6.53
N GLU A 113 12.26 8.49 -6.97
CA GLU A 113 13.38 8.82 -6.09
C GLU A 113 13.14 10.10 -5.27
N ASP A 114 12.32 11.05 -5.77
CA ASP A 114 12.03 12.32 -5.10
C ASP A 114 10.89 12.23 -4.07
N ILE A 115 10.05 11.18 -4.13
CA ILE A 115 8.82 11.11 -3.32
C ILE A 115 8.64 9.81 -2.54
N ASN A 116 9.41 8.75 -2.81
CA ASN A 116 9.22 7.44 -2.18
C ASN A 116 9.28 7.51 -0.64
N LEU A 117 8.45 6.71 0.04
CA LEU A 117 8.34 6.74 1.50
C LEU A 117 9.53 6.11 2.24
N TYR A 118 10.41 5.38 1.55
CA TYR A 118 11.62 4.82 2.15
C TYR A 118 12.64 5.88 2.52
N THR A 119 12.71 6.94 1.75
CA THR A 119 13.69 8.04 1.94
C THR A 119 13.04 9.37 2.30
N HIS A 120 11.78 9.58 1.94
CA HIS A 120 11.00 10.79 2.17
C HIS A 120 9.87 10.54 3.17
N SER A 121 9.35 11.62 3.75
CA SER A 121 8.16 11.54 4.59
C SER A 121 6.89 11.69 3.74
N LEU A 122 5.79 11.09 4.19
CA LEU A 122 4.49 11.26 3.54
C LEU A 122 4.07 12.74 3.47
N SER A 123 4.45 13.54 4.47
CA SER A 123 4.20 14.99 4.47
C SER A 123 4.84 15.70 3.28
N ASN A 124 5.99 15.25 2.80
CA ASN A 124 6.64 15.83 1.62
C ASN A 124 5.85 15.53 0.35
N ALA A 125 5.35 14.30 0.20
CA ALA A 125 4.48 13.92 -0.92
C ALA A 125 3.19 14.75 -0.94
N LEU A 126 2.58 14.99 0.21
CA LEU A 126 1.37 15.80 0.35
C LEU A 126 1.62 17.29 0.11
N VAL A 127 2.77 17.85 0.49
CA VAL A 127 3.13 19.25 0.23
C VAL A 127 3.24 19.53 -1.26
N ASP A 128 3.82 18.61 -2.03
CA ASP A 128 3.91 18.76 -3.48
C ASP A 128 2.53 18.88 -4.14
N ILE A 129 1.56 18.10 -3.65
CA ILE A 129 0.16 18.16 -4.09
C ILE A 129 -0.53 19.44 -3.69
N ALA A 130 -0.33 19.92 -2.44
CA ALA A 130 -0.92 21.17 -1.96
C ALA A 130 -0.45 22.37 -2.78
N LEU A 131 0.80 22.40 -3.20
CA LEU A 131 1.36 23.44 -4.06
C LEU A 131 0.81 23.40 -5.50
N ARG A 132 0.29 22.27 -5.94
CA ARG A 132 -0.29 22.07 -7.28
C ARG A 132 -1.80 22.32 -7.35
N GLY A 133 -2.41 22.84 -6.29
CA GLY A 133 -3.81 23.26 -6.27
C GLY A 133 -4.83 22.18 -5.94
N HIS A 134 -4.39 21.01 -5.44
CA HIS A 134 -5.29 20.02 -4.87
C HIS A 134 -5.65 20.43 -3.45
N GLN A 135 -6.94 20.60 -3.16
CA GLN A 135 -7.44 21.10 -1.86
C GLN A 135 -7.33 20.02 -0.78
N MET A 136 -6.14 19.79 -0.26
CA MET A 136 -5.96 19.11 1.02
C MET A 136 -5.19 20.05 1.95
N THR A 137 -5.87 20.53 2.97
CA THR A 137 -5.24 21.35 4.02
C THR A 137 -4.58 20.40 5.03
N VAL A 138 -3.32 20.11 4.86
CA VAL A 138 -2.53 19.40 5.89
C VAL A 138 -2.27 20.37 7.04
N THR A 139 -3.13 20.34 8.06
CA THR A 139 -3.03 21.23 9.21
C THR A 139 -1.98 20.81 10.24
N ASN A 140 -1.46 19.56 10.17
CA ASN A 140 -0.47 19.05 11.13
C ASN A 140 0.43 17.96 10.51
N ALA A 141 1.51 18.39 9.86
CA ALA A 141 2.51 17.47 9.26
C ALA A 141 3.15 16.51 10.29
N HIS A 142 3.11 16.84 11.59
CA HIS A 142 3.67 16.02 12.67
C HIS A 142 2.79 14.82 13.06
N LEU A 143 1.51 14.82 12.69
CA LEU A 143 0.55 13.76 13.00
C LEU A 143 0.33 12.79 11.83
N LEU A 144 0.93 13.04 10.67
CA LEU A 144 0.82 12.14 9.54
C LEU A 144 1.62 10.86 9.81
N ALA A 145 0.92 9.74 9.70
CA ALA A 145 1.59 8.44 9.66
C ALA A 145 2.60 8.40 8.51
N ASN A 146 3.71 7.70 8.68
CA ASN A 146 4.70 7.55 7.61
C ASN A 146 4.16 6.75 6.41
N ASP A 147 3.04 6.08 6.57
CA ASP A 147 2.34 5.32 5.54
C ASP A 147 0.86 5.19 5.93
N LEU A 148 -0.04 5.45 5.01
CA LEU A 148 -1.48 5.29 5.18
C LEU A 148 -1.99 3.94 4.69
N SER A 149 -1.16 3.11 4.07
CA SER A 149 -1.55 1.84 3.44
C SER A 149 -1.61 0.64 4.40
N THR A 150 -1.32 0.81 5.70
CA THR A 150 -1.33 -0.28 6.66
C THR A 150 -2.73 -0.86 6.86
N GLY A 151 -2.98 -2.08 6.40
CA GLY A 151 -4.25 -2.81 6.59
C GLY A 151 -4.45 -3.36 8.01
N GLY A 152 -5.68 -3.80 8.34
CA GLY A 152 -6.08 -4.45 9.58
C GLY A 152 -6.57 -3.50 10.68
N CYS A 153 -7.33 -4.05 11.66
CA CYS A 153 -8.17 -3.31 12.60
C CYS A 153 -7.42 -2.65 13.76
N TYR A 154 -6.32 -3.23 14.23
CA TYR A 154 -5.60 -2.69 15.41
C TYR A 154 -4.87 -1.38 15.10
N PRO A 155 -4.73 -0.48 16.10
CA PRO A 155 -3.87 0.69 16.00
C PRO A 155 -2.44 0.27 15.65
N LYS A 156 -1.86 0.93 14.68
CA LYS A 156 -0.48 0.66 14.26
C LYS A 156 0.11 1.88 13.56
N ALA A 157 1.42 2.00 13.64
CA ALA A 157 2.14 3.06 12.96
C ALA A 157 3.55 2.60 12.56
N TRP A 158 4.02 3.10 11.43
CA TRP A 158 5.42 2.99 11.07
C TRP A 158 6.22 4.05 11.84
N VAL A 159 7.22 3.60 12.55
CA VAL A 159 8.16 4.46 13.28
C VAL A 159 9.52 4.38 12.59
N ARG A 160 10.02 5.51 12.12
CA ARG A 160 11.35 5.61 11.51
C ARG A 160 12.41 5.69 12.59
N LYS A 161 13.41 4.81 12.51
CA LYS A 161 14.63 4.81 13.32
C LYS A 161 15.85 5.01 12.43
N GLU A 162 17.03 5.08 13.01
CA GLU A 162 18.30 5.26 12.27
C GLU A 162 18.56 4.13 11.28
N ASP A 163 18.16 2.90 11.61
CA ASP A 163 18.41 1.67 10.84
C ASP A 163 17.19 1.19 10.01
N GLY A 164 16.15 2.02 9.87
CA GLY A 164 14.97 1.73 9.04
C GLY A 164 13.63 1.97 9.72
N PHE A 165 12.60 1.35 9.18
CA PHE A 165 11.24 1.46 9.70
C PHE A 165 10.87 0.28 10.57
N TYR A 166 10.08 0.56 11.60
CA TYR A 166 9.50 -0.42 12.51
C TYR A 166 8.00 -0.23 12.60
N LEU A 167 7.25 -1.31 12.43
CA LEU A 167 5.81 -1.31 12.63
C LEU A 167 5.54 -1.54 14.12
N TYR A 168 4.92 -0.55 14.75
CA TYR A 168 4.39 -0.62 16.11
C TYR A 168 2.91 -0.95 16.03
N LYS A 169 2.46 -1.97 16.75
CA LYS A 169 1.06 -2.35 16.86
C LYS A 169 0.62 -2.35 18.30
N ASP A 170 -0.54 -1.75 18.54
CA ASP A 170 -1.22 -1.75 19.83
C ASP A 170 -2.54 -2.51 19.70
N GLY A 171 -2.54 -3.76 20.11
CA GLY A 171 -3.73 -4.62 20.19
C GLY A 171 -4.14 -4.90 21.64
N GLY A 172 -3.54 -4.16 22.60
CA GLY A 172 -3.60 -4.45 24.02
C GLY A 172 -2.65 -5.56 24.43
N LYS A 173 -2.40 -5.68 25.74
CA LYS A 173 -1.40 -6.58 26.32
C LYS A 173 -1.48 -8.01 25.81
N ASP A 174 -2.67 -8.60 25.80
CA ASP A 174 -2.87 -10.01 25.39
C ASP A 174 -2.56 -10.24 23.90
N ALA A 175 -2.86 -9.28 23.03
CA ALA A 175 -2.54 -9.39 21.60
C ALA A 175 -1.04 -9.27 21.37
N VAL A 176 -0.38 -8.33 22.06
CA VAL A 176 1.07 -8.15 22.01
C VAL A 176 1.79 -9.40 22.49
N GLU A 177 1.39 -9.97 23.63
CA GLU A 177 1.99 -11.21 24.17
C GLU A 177 1.83 -12.38 23.19
N ARG A 178 0.67 -12.52 22.52
CA ARG A 178 0.43 -13.57 21.52
C ARG A 178 1.31 -13.39 20.28
N GLU A 179 1.46 -12.18 19.74
CA GLU A 179 2.32 -11.92 18.59
C GLU A 179 3.79 -12.22 18.92
N VAL A 180 4.26 -11.80 20.08
CA VAL A 180 5.63 -12.06 20.56
C VAL A 180 5.85 -13.55 20.81
N LEU A 181 4.87 -14.25 21.41
CA LEU A 181 4.96 -15.69 21.61
C LEU A 181 4.99 -16.46 20.27
N ALA A 182 4.12 -16.10 19.33
CA ALA A 182 4.13 -16.67 17.99
C ALA A 182 5.50 -16.50 17.32
N SER A 183 6.10 -15.31 17.42
CA SER A 183 7.45 -15.04 16.89
C SER A 183 8.51 -15.91 17.53
N LYS A 184 8.42 -16.17 18.85
CA LYS A 184 9.35 -17.10 19.54
C LYS A 184 9.21 -18.52 19.00
N VAL A 185 7.98 -18.98 18.74
CA VAL A 185 7.73 -20.30 18.13
C VAL A 185 8.26 -20.32 16.70
N CYS A 186 7.97 -19.30 15.91
CA CYS A 186 8.44 -19.19 14.53
C CYS A 186 9.97 -19.28 14.41
N ARG A 187 10.73 -18.73 15.35
CA ARG A 187 12.20 -18.83 15.36
C ARG A 187 12.74 -20.27 15.39
N CYS A 188 11.89 -21.25 15.72
CA CYS A 188 12.25 -22.67 15.68
C CYS A 188 12.16 -23.28 14.27
N PHE A 189 11.63 -22.54 13.30
CA PHE A 189 11.49 -22.97 11.92
C PHE A 189 12.54 -22.29 11.04
N ASP A 190 13.09 -23.04 10.11
CA ASP A 190 14.02 -22.52 9.10
C ASP A 190 13.22 -21.93 7.93
N CYS A 191 12.75 -20.70 8.09
CA CYS A 191 12.00 -19.96 7.09
C CYS A 191 12.19 -18.47 7.22
N HIS A 192 12.01 -17.72 6.14
CA HIS A 192 11.94 -16.27 6.18
C HIS A 192 10.65 -15.83 6.86
N GLN A 193 10.75 -14.99 7.86
CA GLN A 193 9.61 -14.61 8.69
C GLN A 193 9.75 -13.20 9.27
N VAL A 194 8.60 -12.55 9.51
CA VAL A 194 8.56 -11.31 10.28
C VAL A 194 8.49 -11.63 11.76
N LEU A 195 9.49 -11.20 12.49
CA LEU A 195 9.56 -11.42 13.94
C LEU A 195 9.08 -10.18 14.69
N TYR A 196 8.34 -10.42 15.77
CA TYR A 196 7.85 -9.40 16.67
C TYR A 196 8.58 -9.46 17.99
N ASP A 197 9.02 -8.30 18.46
CA ASP A 197 9.54 -8.08 19.80
C ASP A 197 8.54 -7.24 20.61
N GLN A 198 8.60 -7.35 21.93
CA GLN A 198 7.80 -6.51 22.81
C GLN A 198 8.49 -5.17 23.03
N GLY A 199 7.73 -4.10 22.95
CA GLY A 199 8.16 -2.75 23.29
C GLY A 199 7.13 -2.02 24.14
N VAL A 200 7.40 -0.75 24.38
CA VAL A 200 6.51 0.17 25.11
C VAL A 200 6.38 1.45 24.31
N PHE A 201 5.16 1.93 24.15
CA PHE A 201 4.84 3.23 23.58
C PHE A 201 3.86 3.94 24.51
N GLU A 202 4.18 5.13 24.99
CA GLU A 202 3.37 5.92 25.95
C GLU A 202 2.93 5.13 27.20
N ASN A 203 3.82 4.30 27.74
CA ASN A 203 3.61 3.38 28.88
C ASN A 203 2.73 2.15 28.60
N GLU A 204 2.23 1.97 27.37
CA GLU A 204 1.46 0.78 26.97
C GLU A 204 2.33 -0.21 26.21
N PRO A 205 2.10 -1.53 26.37
CA PRO A 205 2.84 -2.55 25.65
C PRO A 205 2.44 -2.54 24.16
N VAL A 206 3.45 -2.62 23.29
CA VAL A 206 3.25 -2.74 21.84
C VAL A 206 4.09 -3.88 21.29
N SER A 207 3.62 -4.51 20.21
CA SER A 207 4.46 -5.41 19.42
C SER A 207 5.19 -4.60 18.34
N ILE A 208 6.46 -4.92 18.14
CA ILE A 208 7.35 -4.20 17.24
C ILE A 208 7.96 -5.18 16.25
N SER A 209 7.82 -4.91 14.95
CA SER A 209 8.51 -5.66 13.90
C SER A 209 9.28 -4.72 12.98
N LYS A 210 10.45 -5.14 12.53
CA LYS A 210 11.23 -4.41 11.53
C LYS A 210 10.55 -4.56 10.17
N ILE A 211 10.61 -3.52 9.35
CA ILE A 211 10.12 -3.56 7.97
C ILE A 211 10.84 -4.66 7.19
N MET A 212 10.09 -5.46 6.44
CA MET A 212 10.60 -6.52 5.58
C MET A 212 10.72 -6.09 4.13
N THR A 213 10.07 -4.98 3.77
CA THR A 213 10.09 -4.40 2.43
C THR A 213 11.21 -3.38 2.28
N SER A 214 11.53 -3.06 1.06
CA SER A 214 12.54 -2.05 0.72
C SER A 214 12.29 -1.55 -0.71
N GLN A 215 13.11 -0.66 -1.21
CA GLN A 215 13.08 -0.31 -2.63
C GLN A 215 13.39 -1.51 -3.57
N ARG A 216 13.85 -2.65 -3.05
CA ARG A 216 14.16 -3.87 -3.83
C ARG A 216 13.16 -4.99 -3.62
N TYR A 217 12.47 -5.01 -2.50
CA TYR A 217 11.55 -6.07 -2.09
C TYR A 217 10.19 -5.49 -1.76
N SER A 218 9.18 -5.93 -2.45
CA SER A 218 7.78 -5.59 -2.22
C SER A 218 7.07 -6.73 -1.51
N LEU A 219 6.03 -6.41 -0.75
CA LEU A 219 5.11 -7.38 -0.17
C LEU A 219 3.89 -7.50 -1.06
N ALA A 220 3.64 -8.68 -1.59
CA ALA A 220 2.36 -9.05 -2.17
C ALA A 220 1.61 -9.96 -1.18
N THR A 221 0.33 -9.72 -0.97
CA THR A 221 -0.49 -10.63 -0.17
C THR A 221 -0.82 -11.87 -0.98
N TYR A 222 -1.05 -13.02 -0.30
CA TYR A 222 -1.51 -14.23 -1.00
C TYR A 222 -2.82 -13.98 -1.76
N ALA A 223 -3.71 -13.14 -1.23
CA ALA A 223 -4.95 -12.75 -1.92
C ALA A 223 -4.67 -12.02 -3.24
N ALA A 224 -3.73 -11.09 -3.28
CA ALA A 224 -3.32 -10.41 -4.52
C ALA A 224 -2.70 -11.39 -5.53
N TYR A 225 -1.83 -12.30 -5.05
CA TYR A 225 -1.27 -13.35 -5.88
C TYR A 225 -2.34 -14.31 -6.42
N ASP A 226 -3.36 -14.65 -5.63
CA ASP A 226 -4.48 -15.49 -6.07
C ASP A 226 -5.33 -14.82 -7.17
N VAL A 227 -5.53 -13.51 -7.10
CA VAL A 227 -6.16 -12.72 -8.18
C VAL A 227 -5.34 -12.84 -9.46
N TYR A 228 -4.03 -12.59 -9.38
CA TYR A 228 -3.13 -12.74 -10.53
C TYR A 228 -3.23 -14.13 -11.17
N CYS A 229 -3.11 -15.19 -10.36
CA CYS A 229 -3.20 -16.56 -10.84
C CYS A 229 -4.55 -16.88 -11.48
N THR A 230 -5.64 -16.38 -10.92
CA THR A 230 -6.99 -16.60 -11.45
C THR A 230 -7.15 -15.94 -12.82
N ASN A 231 -6.59 -14.77 -13.00
CA ASN A 231 -6.62 -14.07 -14.30
C ASN A 231 -5.74 -14.75 -15.37
N HIS A 232 -4.82 -15.63 -14.97
CA HIS A 232 -3.97 -16.44 -15.85
C HIS A 232 -4.47 -17.89 -15.98
N ASP A 233 -5.69 -18.18 -15.52
CA ASP A 233 -6.31 -19.53 -15.53
C ASP A 233 -5.47 -20.62 -14.82
N TRP A 234 -4.66 -20.23 -13.82
CA TRP A 234 -3.83 -21.15 -13.07
C TRP A 234 -4.66 -21.93 -12.04
N ASN A 235 -4.53 -23.24 -12.04
CA ASN A 235 -5.10 -24.10 -11.00
C ASN A 235 -4.22 -24.09 -9.74
N THR A 236 -4.71 -24.73 -8.67
CA THR A 236 -3.99 -24.78 -7.38
C THR A 236 -2.59 -25.41 -7.47
N LEU A 237 -2.41 -26.42 -8.33
CA LEU A 237 -1.11 -27.06 -8.51
C LEU A 237 -0.13 -26.13 -9.21
N ASP A 238 -0.58 -25.42 -10.27
CA ASP A 238 0.24 -24.43 -10.98
C ASP A 238 0.71 -23.34 -10.02
N LYS A 239 -0.17 -22.84 -9.15
CA LYS A 239 0.15 -21.83 -8.11
C LYS A 239 1.24 -22.32 -7.16
N ILE A 240 1.14 -23.58 -6.70
CA ILE A 240 2.11 -24.20 -5.78
C ILE A 240 3.46 -24.39 -6.48
N LEU A 241 3.46 -24.90 -7.70
CA LEU A 241 4.68 -25.14 -8.47
C LEU A 241 5.42 -23.82 -8.78
N GLU A 242 4.69 -22.76 -9.08
CA GLU A 242 5.28 -21.44 -9.33
C GLU A 242 5.91 -20.85 -8.06
N LEU A 243 5.21 -20.94 -6.92
CA LEU A 243 5.76 -20.50 -5.64
C LEU A 243 7.01 -21.29 -5.25
N ASP A 244 7.01 -22.62 -5.47
CA ASP A 244 8.16 -23.49 -5.20
C ASP A 244 9.35 -23.14 -6.13
N ALA A 245 9.08 -22.95 -7.42
CA ALA A 245 10.11 -22.58 -8.41
C ALA A 245 10.82 -21.26 -8.08
N HIS A 246 10.12 -20.32 -7.44
CA HIS A 246 10.67 -19.02 -7.02
C HIS A 246 11.16 -18.99 -5.57
N GLY A 247 11.10 -20.13 -4.86
CA GLY A 247 11.54 -20.22 -3.47
C GLY A 247 10.65 -19.49 -2.46
N TYR A 248 9.38 -19.32 -2.78
CA TYR A 248 8.35 -18.84 -1.85
C TYR A 248 7.76 -20.04 -1.11
N TYR A 249 7.94 -20.13 0.20
CA TYR A 249 7.44 -21.20 1.06
C TYR A 249 6.47 -20.68 2.10
#